data_39397a88fc2f859bc62e552fedc5d650
#
_entry.id   39397a88fc2f859bc62e552fedc5d650
#
_cell.length_a   1.000
_cell.length_b   1.000
_cell.length_c   1.000
_cell.angle_alpha   90.00
_cell.angle_beta   90.00
_cell.angle_gamma   90.00
#
_symmetry.space_group_name_H-M   'P 1'
#
loop_
_entity.id
_entity.type
_entity.pdbx_description
1 polymer ?
#
loop_
_entity_poly.entity_id
_entity_poly.type
_entity_poly.pdbx_seq_one_letter_code
_entity_poly.pdbx_strand_id
1 'polypeptide(L)'
;MVVDIGGGTTDIGVITMNGVAVSSSIKTAGIAFDEAIVKYVRKRFGVIIGANTAEEIKLSIGCVSPRPASLTMMVKGRDVRSGLAHEVTITSEEIMEVLRRPARQIADKVLDVLEQATPELVADISKNGILLTGGGSQLWGMDQVLRDRTETPCVVADDADSCVAYGCGKSLGWMNHMQEGTINISRRRLLKE
;
A
#
# COMPACT_ATOMS: atom_id res chain seq x y z
N MET A 1 -8.09 -8.71 10.64
CA MET A 1 -7.86 -8.46 9.19
C MET A 1 -6.51 -7.83 9.00
N VAL A 2 -5.79 -8.19 7.93
CA VAL A 2 -4.49 -7.61 7.57
C VAL A 2 -4.57 -7.03 6.17
N VAL A 3 -3.96 -5.85 5.97
CA VAL A 3 -3.84 -5.20 4.67
C VAL A 3 -2.36 -4.89 4.44
N ASP A 4 -1.73 -5.58 3.51
CA ASP A 4 -0.34 -5.39 3.14
C ASP A 4 -0.24 -4.52 1.88
N ILE A 5 0.24 -3.29 2.03
CA ILE A 5 0.40 -2.33 0.94
C ILE A 5 1.87 -2.30 0.54
N GLY A 6 2.22 -3.15 -0.42
CA GLY A 6 3.58 -3.27 -0.92
C GLY A 6 3.95 -2.25 -2.00
N GLY A 7 4.96 -2.59 -2.80
CA GLY A 7 5.37 -1.77 -3.96
C GLY A 7 4.43 -1.94 -5.15
N GLY A 8 4.13 -3.18 -5.56
CA GLY A 8 3.35 -3.50 -6.75
C GLY A 8 1.90 -3.92 -6.49
N THR A 9 1.63 -4.52 -5.33
CA THR A 9 0.32 -5.06 -4.96
C THR A 9 -0.10 -4.61 -3.57
N THR A 10 -1.40 -4.57 -3.36
CA THR A 10 -1.99 -4.54 -2.04
C THR A 10 -2.72 -5.85 -1.82
N ASP A 11 -2.31 -6.60 -0.81
CA ASP A 11 -2.84 -7.90 -0.45
C ASP A 11 -3.67 -7.78 0.84
N ILE A 12 -4.89 -8.29 0.81
CA ILE A 12 -5.88 -8.14 1.87
C ILE A 12 -6.30 -9.52 2.32
N GLY A 13 -6.25 -9.78 3.63
CA GLY A 13 -6.61 -11.09 4.18
C GLY A 13 -7.37 -11.00 5.50
N VAL A 14 -8.44 -11.79 5.60
CA VAL A 14 -9.10 -12.08 6.87
C VAL A 14 -8.56 -13.40 7.38
N ILE A 15 -7.84 -13.36 8.50
CA ILE A 15 -7.14 -14.50 9.09
C ILE A 15 -7.90 -14.95 10.33
N THR A 16 -8.16 -16.23 10.42
CA THR A 16 -8.79 -16.90 11.57
C THR A 16 -7.87 -17.97 12.12
N MET A 17 -8.26 -18.63 13.21
CA MET A 17 -7.50 -19.78 13.76
C MET A 17 -7.33 -20.93 12.75
N ASN A 18 -8.25 -21.06 11.78
CA ASN A 18 -8.22 -22.11 10.77
C ASN A 18 -7.54 -21.71 9.47
N GLY A 19 -6.91 -20.52 9.41
CA GLY A 19 -6.20 -20.01 8.25
C GLY A 19 -6.87 -18.79 7.63
N VAL A 20 -6.66 -18.57 6.33
CA VAL A 20 -7.20 -17.44 5.59
C VAL A 20 -8.66 -17.72 5.20
N ALA A 21 -9.59 -16.96 5.76
CA ALA A 21 -11.02 -17.10 5.48
C ALA A 21 -11.44 -16.40 4.18
N VAL A 22 -10.97 -15.16 3.98
CA VAL A 22 -11.21 -14.36 2.78
C VAL A 22 -9.91 -13.69 2.41
N SER A 23 -9.58 -13.62 1.13
CA SER A 23 -8.43 -12.86 0.65
C SER A 23 -8.69 -12.23 -0.72
N SER A 24 -8.03 -11.12 -0.98
CA SER A 24 -8.06 -10.45 -2.28
C SER A 24 -6.75 -9.69 -2.49
N SER A 25 -6.41 -9.46 -3.77
CA SER A 25 -5.23 -8.69 -4.15
C SER A 25 -5.58 -7.71 -5.27
N ILE A 26 -4.97 -6.52 -5.24
CA ILE A 26 -5.08 -5.54 -6.32
C ILE A 26 -3.70 -5.01 -6.71
N LYS A 27 -3.56 -4.60 -7.97
CA LYS A 27 -2.32 -4.00 -8.52
C LYS A 27 -2.26 -2.48 -8.30
N THR A 28 -2.72 -2.01 -7.15
CA THR A 28 -2.65 -0.61 -6.74
C THR A 28 -1.89 -0.56 -5.43
N ALA A 29 -0.68 -0.01 -5.45
CA ALA A 29 0.23 0.06 -4.31
C ALA A 29 1.29 1.17 -4.53
N GLY A 30 2.47 1.08 -3.94
CA GLY A 30 3.52 2.10 -3.98
C GLY A 30 3.85 2.63 -5.38
N ILE A 31 3.98 1.76 -6.38
CA ILE A 31 4.25 2.13 -7.78
C ILE A 31 3.11 2.96 -8.37
N ALA A 32 1.86 2.64 -8.05
CA ALA A 32 0.71 3.41 -8.55
C ALA A 32 0.71 4.84 -7.99
N PHE A 33 1.17 5.05 -6.76
CA PHE A 33 1.38 6.38 -6.19
C PHE A 33 2.49 7.13 -6.94
N ASP A 34 3.63 6.49 -7.23
CA ASP A 34 4.75 7.09 -7.94
C ASP A 34 4.34 7.49 -9.37
N GLU A 35 3.63 6.63 -10.09
CA GLU A 35 3.10 6.95 -11.41
C GLU A 35 2.10 8.12 -11.40
N ALA A 36 1.27 8.23 -10.36
CA ALA A 36 0.37 9.35 -10.21
C ALA A 36 1.13 10.66 -10.03
N ILE A 37 2.21 10.66 -9.25
CA ILE A 37 3.11 11.82 -9.06
C ILE A 37 3.80 12.20 -10.37
N VAL A 38 4.39 11.24 -11.11
CA VAL A 38 5.03 11.48 -12.41
C VAL A 38 4.04 12.15 -13.38
N LYS A 39 2.84 11.60 -13.49
CA LYS A 39 1.77 12.14 -14.36
C LYS A 39 1.37 13.56 -13.95
N TYR A 40 1.27 13.82 -12.65
CA TYR A 40 0.94 15.13 -12.10
C TYR A 40 2.01 16.17 -12.43
N VAL A 41 3.27 15.89 -12.11
CA VAL A 41 4.39 16.82 -12.35
C VAL A 41 4.50 17.17 -13.83
N ARG A 42 4.38 16.18 -14.71
CA ARG A 42 4.37 16.40 -16.15
C ARG A 42 3.20 17.28 -16.60
N LYS A 43 1.99 17.02 -16.10
CA LYS A 43 0.78 17.75 -16.49
C LYS A 43 0.78 19.18 -15.97
N ARG A 44 1.17 19.37 -14.72
CA ARG A 44 1.09 20.67 -14.02
C ARG A 44 2.22 21.61 -14.38
N PHE A 45 3.44 21.11 -14.48
CA PHE A 45 4.66 21.91 -14.64
C PHE A 45 5.34 21.72 -16.00
N GLY A 46 4.93 20.75 -16.81
CA GLY A 46 5.61 20.44 -18.06
C GLY A 46 7.00 19.81 -17.83
N VAL A 47 7.25 19.24 -16.67
CA VAL A 47 8.54 18.65 -16.27
C VAL A 47 8.42 17.13 -16.19
N ILE A 48 9.36 16.43 -16.79
CA ILE A 48 9.47 14.97 -16.73
C ILE A 48 10.44 14.61 -15.60
N ILE A 49 9.97 13.82 -14.65
CA ILE A 49 10.77 13.24 -13.56
C ILE A 49 10.82 11.72 -13.71
N GLY A 50 11.86 11.10 -13.13
CA GLY A 50 12.01 9.64 -13.07
C GLY A 50 11.22 9.01 -11.90
N ALA A 51 11.14 7.68 -11.91
CA ALA A 51 10.46 6.91 -10.86
C ALA A 51 11.08 7.15 -9.47
N ASN A 52 12.42 7.15 -9.38
CA ASN A 52 13.12 7.40 -8.11
C ASN A 52 12.80 8.78 -7.53
N THR A 53 12.73 9.82 -8.38
CA THR A 53 12.35 11.16 -7.93
C THR A 53 10.89 11.20 -7.45
N ALA A 54 9.99 10.47 -8.13
CA ALA A 54 8.60 10.38 -7.68
C ALA A 54 8.47 9.65 -6.34
N GLU A 55 9.22 8.59 -6.16
CA GLU A 55 9.30 7.88 -4.88
C GLU A 55 9.86 8.79 -3.75
N GLU A 56 10.91 9.56 -4.04
CA GLU A 56 11.46 10.53 -3.09
C GLU A 56 10.41 11.58 -2.69
N ILE A 57 9.62 12.11 -3.63
CA ILE A 57 8.50 13.02 -3.34
C ILE A 57 7.47 12.34 -2.44
N LYS A 58 7.08 11.09 -2.78
CA LYS A 58 6.12 10.31 -2.00
C LYS A 58 6.59 10.11 -0.56
N LEU A 59 7.85 9.73 -0.36
CA LEU A 59 8.43 9.48 0.97
C LEU A 59 8.61 10.77 1.78
N SER A 60 8.99 11.88 1.14
CA SER A 60 9.30 13.13 1.83
C SER A 60 8.05 13.95 2.18
N ILE A 61 7.16 14.16 1.22
CA ILE A 61 5.99 15.04 1.38
C ILE A 61 4.63 14.37 1.06
N GLY A 62 4.65 13.10 0.67
CA GLY A 62 3.43 12.36 0.30
C GLY A 62 2.47 12.20 1.46
N CYS A 63 1.18 12.43 1.20
CA CYS A 63 0.10 12.21 2.15
C CYS A 63 -1.22 11.93 1.41
N VAL A 64 -2.17 11.32 2.09
CA VAL A 64 -3.52 11.05 1.59
C VAL A 64 -4.61 11.66 2.48
N SER A 65 -4.20 12.18 3.64
CA SER A 65 -5.02 13.00 4.55
C SER A 65 -4.28 14.29 4.89
N PRO A 66 -4.99 15.35 5.33
CA PRO A 66 -4.36 16.62 5.66
C PRO A 66 -3.25 16.47 6.70
N ARG A 67 -2.15 17.18 6.50
CA ARG A 67 -1.07 17.31 7.48
C ARG A 67 -1.28 18.54 8.35
N PRO A 68 -0.79 18.55 9.61
CA PRO A 68 -0.83 19.74 10.47
C PRO A 68 -0.07 20.94 9.90
N ALA A 69 0.99 20.67 9.12
CA ALA A 69 1.80 21.68 8.44
C ALA A 69 2.02 21.30 6.98
N SER A 70 1.97 22.33 6.12
CA SER A 70 2.34 22.17 4.71
C SER A 70 3.83 21.89 4.57
N LEU A 71 4.15 20.87 3.78
CA LEU A 71 5.53 20.55 3.41
C LEU A 71 5.76 20.93 1.95
N THR A 72 6.97 21.40 1.65
CA THR A 72 7.38 21.75 0.29
C THR A 72 8.67 21.03 -0.09
N MET A 73 8.79 20.67 -1.35
CA MET A 73 10.01 20.05 -1.90
C MET A 73 10.35 20.66 -3.24
N MET A 74 11.64 21.00 -3.43
CA MET A 74 12.18 21.38 -4.73
C MET A 74 12.61 20.16 -5.50
N VAL A 75 12.17 20.05 -6.74
CA VAL A 75 12.40 18.89 -7.61
C VAL A 75 12.96 19.33 -8.94
N LYS A 76 14.01 18.66 -9.39
CA LYS A 76 14.62 18.88 -10.71
C LYS A 76 14.16 17.80 -11.69
N GLY A 77 13.79 18.22 -12.88
CA GLY A 77 13.45 17.32 -13.97
C GLY A 77 13.79 17.93 -15.33
N ARG A 78 13.41 17.27 -16.40
CA ARG A 78 13.60 17.74 -17.77
C ARG A 78 12.34 18.46 -18.25
N ASP A 79 12.47 19.72 -18.59
CA ASP A 79 11.40 20.50 -19.23
C ASP A 79 11.02 19.90 -20.59
N VAL A 80 9.73 19.75 -20.85
CA VAL A 80 9.21 19.09 -22.07
C VAL A 80 9.49 19.91 -23.33
N ARG A 81 9.54 21.26 -23.22
CA ARG A 81 9.67 22.15 -24.36
C ARG A 81 11.12 22.38 -24.72
N SER A 82 11.93 22.76 -23.73
CA SER A 82 13.34 23.12 -23.93
C SER A 82 14.27 21.92 -23.93
N GLY A 83 13.85 20.81 -23.31
CA GLY A 83 14.70 19.63 -23.07
C GLY A 83 15.75 19.83 -21.98
N LEU A 84 15.84 21.02 -21.39
CA LEU A 84 16.83 21.38 -20.36
C LEU A 84 16.35 21.03 -18.95
N ALA A 85 17.30 21.05 -18.00
CA ALA A 85 16.96 20.88 -16.59
C ALA A 85 16.10 22.07 -16.12
N HIS A 86 15.01 21.76 -15.45
CA HIS A 86 14.10 22.74 -14.86
C HIS A 86 13.73 22.33 -13.45
N GLU A 87 13.65 23.31 -12.54
CA GLU A 87 13.37 23.12 -11.13
C GLU A 87 11.96 23.64 -10.81
N VAL A 88 11.20 22.85 -10.06
CA VAL A 88 9.83 23.19 -9.64
C VAL A 88 9.69 22.94 -8.14
N THR A 89 8.82 23.71 -7.48
CA THR A 89 8.46 23.50 -6.07
C THR A 89 7.08 22.84 -6.03
N ILE A 90 6.97 21.78 -5.25
CA ILE A 90 5.75 20.99 -5.07
C ILE A 90 5.37 21.00 -3.59
N THR A 91 4.08 21.06 -3.29
CA THR A 91 3.55 21.06 -1.93
C THR A 91 2.90 19.73 -1.57
N SER A 92 2.81 19.43 -0.28
CA SER A 92 2.14 18.23 0.24
C SER A 92 0.65 18.21 -0.10
N GLU A 93 -0.02 19.37 -0.18
CA GLU A 93 -1.42 19.48 -0.54
C GLU A 93 -1.66 19.09 -2.00
N GLU A 94 -0.78 19.53 -2.89
CA GLU A 94 -0.83 19.13 -4.29
C GLU A 94 -0.67 17.62 -4.45
N ILE A 95 0.29 17.04 -3.73
CA ILE A 95 0.52 15.58 -3.75
C ILE A 95 -0.64 14.83 -3.12
N MET A 96 -1.25 15.34 -2.06
CA MET A 96 -2.43 14.74 -1.44
C MET A 96 -3.58 14.57 -2.43
N GLU A 97 -3.89 15.61 -3.21
CA GLU A 97 -4.96 15.54 -4.21
C GLU A 97 -4.69 14.44 -5.26
N VAL A 98 -3.44 14.25 -5.62
CA VAL A 98 -3.01 13.24 -6.60
C VAL A 98 -3.11 11.82 -6.02
N LEU A 99 -2.67 11.63 -4.77
CA LEU A 99 -2.59 10.33 -4.14
C LEU A 99 -3.93 9.83 -3.59
N ARG A 100 -4.91 10.69 -3.38
CA ARG A 100 -6.25 10.32 -2.90
C ARG A 100 -6.92 9.26 -3.76
N ARG A 101 -6.75 9.33 -5.08
CA ARG A 101 -7.40 8.38 -5.98
C ARG A 101 -6.91 6.94 -5.79
N PRO A 102 -5.60 6.64 -5.90
CA PRO A 102 -5.11 5.28 -5.64
C PRO A 102 -5.35 4.83 -4.19
N ALA A 103 -5.27 5.74 -3.20
CA ALA A 103 -5.59 5.41 -1.81
C ALA A 103 -7.06 4.97 -1.63
N ARG A 104 -8.01 5.67 -2.27
CA ARG A 104 -9.42 5.27 -2.25
C ARG A 104 -9.66 3.93 -2.92
N GLN A 105 -8.97 3.62 -4.02
CA GLN A 105 -9.07 2.31 -4.66
C GLN A 105 -8.66 1.17 -3.72
N ILE A 106 -7.63 1.39 -2.91
CA ILE A 106 -7.23 0.43 -1.87
C ILE A 106 -8.33 0.31 -0.82
N ALA A 107 -8.84 1.44 -0.32
CA ALA A 107 -9.87 1.46 0.72
C ALA A 107 -11.20 0.82 0.25
N ASP A 108 -11.60 1.08 -1.00
CA ASP A 108 -12.77 0.43 -1.59
C ASP A 108 -12.58 -1.09 -1.68
N LYS A 109 -11.36 -1.54 -2.03
CA LYS A 109 -11.07 -2.98 -2.08
C LYS A 109 -11.06 -3.65 -0.70
N VAL A 110 -10.62 -2.94 0.33
CA VAL A 110 -10.71 -3.41 1.72
C VAL A 110 -12.17 -3.57 2.14
N LEU A 111 -13.03 -2.62 1.79
CA LEU A 111 -14.47 -2.71 2.03
C LEU A 111 -15.09 -3.91 1.31
N ASP A 112 -14.76 -4.14 0.02
CA ASP A 112 -15.23 -5.30 -0.75
C ASP A 112 -14.89 -6.63 -0.03
N VAL A 113 -13.72 -6.72 0.61
CA VAL A 113 -13.31 -7.93 1.35
C VAL A 113 -14.08 -8.07 2.66
N LEU A 114 -14.36 -6.96 3.35
CA LEU A 114 -15.22 -6.98 4.54
C LEU A 114 -16.64 -7.45 4.21
N GLU A 115 -17.20 -6.99 3.09
CA GLU A 115 -18.54 -7.41 2.64
C GLU A 115 -18.62 -8.89 2.27
N GLN A 116 -17.49 -9.52 1.90
CA GLN A 116 -17.42 -10.96 1.61
C GLN A 116 -17.22 -11.82 2.87
N ALA A 117 -16.85 -11.23 3.99
CA ALA A 117 -16.68 -11.94 5.25
C ALA A 117 -18.04 -12.24 5.91
N THR A 118 -18.09 -13.30 6.74
CA THR A 118 -19.31 -13.61 7.49
C THR A 118 -19.59 -12.52 8.55
N PRO A 119 -20.86 -12.34 8.95
CA PRO A 119 -21.23 -11.34 9.95
C PRO A 119 -20.43 -11.44 11.26
N GLU A 120 -20.10 -12.67 11.69
CA GLU A 120 -19.32 -12.94 12.90
C GLU A 120 -17.89 -12.41 12.74
N LEU A 121 -17.27 -12.66 11.57
CA LEU A 121 -15.92 -12.16 11.28
C LEU A 121 -15.90 -10.64 11.16
N VAL A 122 -16.91 -10.03 10.57
CA VAL A 122 -17.04 -8.57 10.51
C VAL A 122 -17.14 -7.96 11.91
N ALA A 123 -17.93 -8.57 12.80
CA ALA A 123 -18.05 -8.13 14.18
C ALA A 123 -16.70 -8.23 14.94
N ASP A 124 -15.97 -9.31 14.73
CA ASP A 124 -14.63 -9.49 15.30
C ASP A 124 -13.62 -8.47 14.74
N ILE A 125 -13.65 -8.20 13.44
CA ILE A 125 -12.76 -7.22 12.79
C ILE A 125 -13.09 -5.80 13.29
N SER A 126 -14.36 -5.45 13.42
CA SER A 126 -14.78 -4.15 13.96
C SER A 126 -14.25 -3.91 15.38
N LYS A 127 -14.14 -4.97 16.18
CA LYS A 127 -13.62 -4.91 17.56
C LYS A 127 -12.08 -4.91 17.60
N ASN A 128 -11.44 -5.78 16.81
CA ASN A 128 -10.00 -5.99 16.85
C ASN A 128 -9.21 -5.04 15.92
N GLY A 129 -9.89 -4.45 14.94
CA GLY A 129 -9.29 -3.56 13.97
C GLY A 129 -8.64 -4.24 12.76
N ILE A 130 -8.09 -3.41 11.89
CA ILE A 130 -7.34 -3.77 10.69
C ILE A 130 -5.87 -3.45 10.93
N LEU A 131 -4.99 -4.43 10.76
CA LEU A 131 -3.55 -4.24 10.80
C LEU A 131 -3.03 -3.91 9.40
N LEU A 132 -2.29 -2.79 9.28
CA LEU A 132 -1.68 -2.33 8.05
C LEU A 132 -0.20 -2.69 8.04
N THR A 133 0.26 -3.30 6.95
CA THR A 133 1.65 -3.69 6.73
C THR A 133 2.13 -3.25 5.34
N GLY A 134 3.41 -3.45 5.06
CA GLY A 134 4.04 -3.00 3.83
C GLY A 134 4.42 -1.52 3.84
N GLY A 135 5.41 -1.14 3.05
CA GLY A 135 5.94 0.24 3.01
C GLY A 135 4.90 1.29 2.62
N GLY A 136 3.91 0.92 1.78
CA GLY A 136 2.82 1.81 1.37
C GLY A 136 1.86 2.18 2.50
N SER A 137 1.78 1.37 3.56
CA SER A 137 0.96 1.66 4.74
C SER A 137 1.48 2.84 5.57
N GLN A 138 2.78 3.16 5.44
CA GLN A 138 3.43 4.27 6.13
C GLN A 138 3.14 5.63 5.50
N LEU A 139 2.46 5.66 4.34
CA LEU A 139 2.05 6.91 3.70
C LEU A 139 1.12 7.68 4.64
N TRP A 140 1.46 8.95 4.92
CA TRP A 140 0.72 9.77 5.88
C TRP A 140 -0.78 9.80 5.64
N GLY A 141 -1.54 9.36 6.65
CA GLY A 141 -3.00 9.35 6.64
C GLY A 141 -3.62 8.13 5.93
N MET A 142 -2.84 7.11 5.56
CA MET A 142 -3.36 5.89 4.95
C MET A 142 -4.29 5.12 5.90
N ASP A 143 -3.93 5.04 7.19
CA ASP A 143 -4.76 4.51 8.25
C ASP A 143 -6.08 5.25 8.39
N GLN A 144 -6.06 6.57 8.25
CA GLN A 144 -7.26 7.40 8.33
C GLN A 144 -8.19 7.18 7.14
N VAL A 145 -7.65 7.13 5.91
CA VAL A 145 -8.45 6.86 4.70
C VAL A 145 -9.15 5.50 4.78
N LEU A 146 -8.46 4.48 5.29
CA LEU A 146 -9.03 3.16 5.50
C LEU A 146 -10.09 3.17 6.61
N ARG A 147 -9.80 3.80 7.75
CA ARG A 147 -10.74 3.96 8.87
C ARG A 147 -12.03 4.66 8.45
N ASP A 148 -11.89 5.78 7.73
CA ASP A 148 -13.05 6.57 7.28
C ASP A 148 -13.91 5.79 6.29
N ARG A 149 -13.31 4.88 5.51
CA ARG A 149 -14.02 4.10 4.50
C ARG A 149 -14.66 2.84 5.05
N THR A 150 -14.03 2.20 6.05
CA THR A 150 -14.46 0.91 6.61
C THR A 150 -15.15 1.03 7.97
N GLU A 151 -15.17 2.23 8.55
CA GLU A 151 -15.66 2.50 9.91
C GLU A 151 -15.02 1.58 10.98
N THR A 152 -13.80 1.07 10.67
CA THR A 152 -13.07 0.11 11.49
C THR A 152 -11.73 0.69 11.92
N PRO A 153 -11.31 0.53 13.19
CA PRO A 153 -9.99 0.97 13.64
C PRO A 153 -8.88 0.38 12.78
N CYS A 154 -7.95 1.22 12.31
CA CYS A 154 -6.80 0.81 11.53
C CYS A 154 -5.51 1.19 12.25
N VAL A 155 -4.55 0.27 12.31
CA VAL A 155 -3.25 0.46 12.98
C VAL A 155 -2.13 0.02 12.04
N VAL A 156 -1.13 0.87 11.86
CA VAL A 156 0.08 0.52 11.12
C VAL A 156 1.01 -0.28 12.04
N ALA A 157 1.55 -1.38 11.53
CA ALA A 157 2.51 -2.19 12.27
C ALA A 157 3.82 -1.42 12.52
N ASP A 158 4.51 -1.68 13.64
CA ASP A 158 5.75 -0.97 14.02
C ASP A 158 6.84 -1.09 12.93
N ASP A 159 7.08 -2.30 12.41
CA ASP A 159 8.04 -2.55 11.32
C ASP A 159 7.28 -2.95 10.04
N ALA A 160 6.37 -2.10 9.59
CA ALA A 160 5.41 -2.41 8.53
C ALA A 160 6.06 -2.91 7.23
N ASP A 161 7.19 -2.36 6.81
CA ASP A 161 7.96 -2.73 5.63
C ASP A 161 8.64 -4.10 5.73
N SER A 162 8.92 -4.55 6.94
CA SER A 162 9.65 -5.79 7.25
C SER A 162 8.75 -6.96 7.63
N CYS A 163 7.44 -6.74 7.85
CA CYS A 163 6.49 -7.75 8.32
C CYS A 163 6.49 -9.02 7.47
N VAL A 164 6.52 -8.89 6.14
CA VAL A 164 6.53 -10.03 5.22
C VAL A 164 7.81 -10.86 5.38
N ALA A 165 8.97 -10.20 5.47
CA ALA A 165 10.25 -10.87 5.66
C ALA A 165 10.30 -11.63 7.00
N TYR A 166 9.83 -11.02 8.07
CA TYR A 166 9.69 -11.67 9.38
C TYR A 166 8.73 -12.85 9.34
N GLY A 167 7.57 -12.69 8.68
CA GLY A 167 6.58 -13.74 8.51
C GLY A 167 7.16 -14.94 7.75
N CYS A 168 7.86 -14.70 6.64
CA CYS A 168 8.55 -15.71 5.88
C CYS A 168 9.61 -16.43 6.72
N GLY A 169 10.43 -15.69 7.47
CA GLY A 169 11.44 -16.28 8.36
C GLY A 169 10.82 -17.17 9.44
N LYS A 170 9.76 -16.71 10.08
CA LYS A 170 9.02 -17.52 11.10
C LYS A 170 8.37 -18.76 10.48
N SER A 171 7.84 -18.67 9.27
CA SER A 171 7.18 -19.80 8.61
C SER A 171 8.13 -20.97 8.32
N LEU A 172 9.45 -20.71 8.17
CA LEU A 172 10.45 -21.77 8.00
C LEU A 172 10.49 -22.74 9.19
N GLY A 173 10.32 -22.23 10.42
CA GLY A 173 10.26 -23.05 11.63
C GLY A 173 8.99 -23.93 11.72
N TRP A 174 7.95 -23.59 10.98
CA TRP A 174 6.65 -24.29 11.00
C TRP A 174 6.38 -25.13 9.77
N MET A 175 7.34 -25.21 8.82
CA MET A 175 7.15 -25.91 7.53
C MET A 175 6.67 -27.36 7.69
N ASN A 176 7.11 -28.06 8.73
CA ASN A 176 6.72 -29.45 8.99
C ASN A 176 5.29 -29.59 9.55
N HIS A 177 4.68 -28.49 9.97
CA HIS A 177 3.34 -28.44 10.56
C HIS A 177 2.31 -27.80 9.61
N MET A 178 2.76 -27.29 8.47
CA MET A 178 1.86 -26.70 7.46
C MET A 178 1.14 -27.79 6.68
N GLN A 179 -0.17 -27.62 6.48
CA GLN A 179 -0.97 -28.53 5.66
C GLN A 179 -0.46 -28.55 4.21
N GLU A 180 -0.60 -29.71 3.54
CA GLU A 180 -0.16 -29.97 2.14
C GLU A 180 -0.81 -29.02 1.13
N GLY A 181 -1.30 -27.98 1.24
CA GLY A 181 -1.76 -26.97 0.29
C GLY A 181 -1.02 -25.64 0.44
N THR A 182 -0.36 -25.47 1.59
CA THR A 182 0.36 -24.23 1.94
C THR A 182 1.82 -24.31 1.46
N ILE A 183 2.32 -25.53 1.21
CA ILE A 183 3.71 -25.78 0.84
C ILE A 183 3.82 -25.93 -0.69
N ASN A 184 4.25 -24.85 -1.33
CA ASN A 184 5.07 -24.78 -2.54
C ASN A 184 4.61 -25.56 -3.80
N ILE A 185 3.84 -24.87 -4.63
CA ILE A 185 3.53 -25.29 -6.02
C ILE A 185 4.79 -25.62 -6.83
N SER A 186 5.96 -25.02 -6.55
CA SER A 186 7.23 -25.28 -7.21
C SER A 186 7.81 -26.67 -6.88
N ARG A 187 7.62 -27.18 -5.67
CA ARG A 187 8.09 -28.52 -5.28
C ARG A 187 7.32 -29.66 -5.96
N ARG A 188 6.07 -29.45 -6.34
CA ARG A 188 5.29 -30.43 -7.12
C ARG A 188 5.82 -30.65 -8.54
N ARG A 189 6.60 -29.72 -9.10
CA ARG A 189 7.24 -29.89 -10.42
C ARG A 189 8.53 -30.69 -10.33
N LEU A 190 9.28 -30.60 -9.24
CA LEU A 190 10.57 -31.31 -9.04
C LEU A 190 10.41 -32.79 -8.62
N LEU A 191 9.22 -33.20 -8.16
CA LEU A 191 8.95 -34.59 -7.76
C LEU A 191 8.24 -35.38 -8.88
N LYS A 192 8.06 -34.81 -10.05
CA LYS A 192 7.45 -35.48 -11.23
C LYS A 192 8.45 -35.74 -12.37
N GLU A 193 9.74 -35.49 -12.16
CA GLU A 193 10.89 -35.95 -12.98
C GLU A 193 11.65 -37.04 -12.19
#